data_4f8c68b235079b135629676e74cd807b
#
_entry.id   4f8c68b235079b135629676e74cd807b
#
_cell.length_a   1.000
_cell.length_b   1.000
_cell.length_c   1.000
_cell.angle_alpha   90.00
_cell.angle_beta   90.00
_cell.angle_gamma   90.00
#
_symmetry.space_group_name_H-M   'P 1'
#
loop_
_entity.id
_entity.type
_entity.pdbx_description
1 polymer ?
#
loop_
_entity_poly.entity_id
_entity_poly.type
_entity_poly.pdbx_seq_one_letter_code
_entity_poly.pdbx_strand_id
1 'polypeptide(L)'
;NMAIVLIVSLLCSFLTTGFMAFFAMMFAVLHMYALSIETAAVGLVVFLLLYLLFLRFTAKEALVVVLTPVLCMLKLPYVMPVAMGLIGTPASCVSVGCGVVVYYLLQTVITNAPTINSMGAEEATAKLRLLIDGMLGNKAMLVTIAAFAITVIVVYLIRRMSVDHSWTIAMVAGVMIEVMILLVGDLMYDTN
;
A
#
# COMPACT_ATOMS: atom_id res chain seq x y z
N ASN A 1 13.01 -19.59 -9.75
CA ASN A 1 11.83 -20.46 -9.94
C ASN A 1 10.79 -19.85 -10.89
N MET A 2 11.19 -19.66 -12.16
CA MET A 2 10.33 -19.14 -13.25
C MET A 2 9.05 -19.94 -13.43
N ALA A 3 9.10 -21.27 -13.25
CA ALA A 3 7.94 -22.14 -13.39
C ALA A 3 6.81 -21.82 -12.38
N ILE A 4 7.15 -21.54 -11.14
CA ILE A 4 6.17 -21.17 -10.10
C ILE A 4 5.50 -19.83 -10.45
N VAL A 5 6.28 -18.85 -10.90
CA VAL A 5 5.76 -17.54 -11.33
C VAL A 5 4.80 -17.70 -12.50
N LEU A 6 5.13 -18.53 -13.50
CA LEU A 6 4.26 -18.82 -14.64
C LEU A 6 2.95 -19.49 -14.21
N ILE A 7 3.01 -20.50 -13.34
CA ILE A 7 1.82 -21.19 -12.84
C ILE A 7 0.91 -20.24 -12.06
N VAL A 8 1.48 -19.44 -11.15
CA VAL A 8 0.73 -18.45 -10.36
C VAL A 8 0.11 -17.39 -11.26
N SER A 9 0.86 -16.89 -12.25
CA SER A 9 0.36 -15.91 -13.23
C SER A 9 -0.81 -16.46 -14.05
N LEU A 10 -0.73 -17.72 -14.49
CA LEU A 10 -1.80 -18.42 -15.21
C LEU A 10 -3.05 -18.60 -14.32
N LEU A 11 -2.87 -19.02 -13.07
CA LEU A 11 -3.96 -19.15 -12.11
C LEU A 11 -4.64 -17.80 -11.86
N CYS A 12 -3.87 -16.70 -11.70
CA CYS A 12 -4.41 -15.36 -11.51
C CYS A 12 -5.25 -14.88 -12.71
N SER A 13 -4.98 -15.37 -13.92
CA SER A 13 -5.76 -15.02 -15.12
C SER A 13 -7.21 -15.52 -15.08
N PHE A 14 -7.49 -16.60 -14.34
CA PHE A 14 -8.84 -17.17 -14.22
C PHE A 14 -9.57 -16.77 -12.94
N LEU A 15 -8.87 -16.18 -11.96
CA LEU A 15 -9.43 -15.83 -10.67
C LEU A 15 -10.05 -14.41 -10.69
N THR A 16 -11.08 -14.21 -9.89
CA THR A 16 -11.63 -12.86 -9.67
C THR A 16 -10.62 -11.99 -8.90
N THR A 17 -10.71 -10.67 -9.08
CA THR A 17 -9.79 -9.70 -8.47
C THR A 17 -9.69 -9.82 -6.93
N GLY A 18 -10.79 -10.19 -6.26
CA GLY A 18 -10.78 -10.43 -4.81
C GLY A 18 -9.91 -11.63 -4.40
N PHE A 19 -9.97 -12.72 -5.16
CA PHE A 19 -9.12 -13.88 -4.92
C PHE A 19 -7.65 -13.59 -5.20
N MET A 20 -7.33 -12.76 -6.21
CA MET A 20 -5.95 -12.33 -6.47
C MET A 20 -5.35 -11.60 -5.26
N ALA A 21 -6.11 -10.66 -4.68
CA ALA A 21 -5.66 -9.94 -3.50
C ALA A 21 -5.47 -10.87 -2.30
N PHE A 22 -6.38 -11.82 -2.08
CA PHE A 22 -6.26 -12.82 -1.03
C PHE A 22 -5.00 -13.68 -1.19
N PHE A 23 -4.74 -14.21 -2.39
CA PHE A 23 -3.52 -14.97 -2.66
C PHE A 23 -2.25 -14.14 -2.49
N ALA A 24 -2.24 -12.89 -2.94
CA ALA A 24 -1.11 -11.99 -2.75
C ALA A 24 -0.80 -11.77 -1.26
N MET A 25 -1.82 -11.54 -0.44
CA MET A 25 -1.68 -11.42 1.01
C MET A 25 -1.18 -12.73 1.65
N MET A 26 -1.71 -13.87 1.24
CA MET A 26 -1.29 -15.18 1.72
C MET A 26 0.19 -15.45 1.40
N PHE A 27 0.64 -15.15 0.18
CA PHE A 27 2.06 -15.28 -0.19
C PHE A 27 2.96 -14.34 0.60
N ALA A 28 2.51 -13.10 0.85
CA ALA A 28 3.26 -12.17 1.68
C ALA A 28 3.42 -12.69 3.12
N VAL A 29 2.36 -13.23 3.72
CA VAL A 29 2.42 -13.83 5.07
C VAL A 29 3.34 -15.06 5.10
N LEU A 30 3.29 -15.92 4.09
CA LEU A 30 4.17 -17.08 3.97
C LEU A 30 5.65 -16.65 3.87
N HIS A 31 5.91 -15.57 3.14
CA HIS A 31 7.27 -15.02 3.04
C HIS A 31 7.74 -14.43 4.37
N MET A 32 6.86 -13.75 5.10
CA MET A 32 7.14 -13.26 6.46
C MET A 32 7.35 -14.42 7.46
N TYR A 33 6.62 -15.53 7.30
CA TYR A 33 6.80 -16.73 8.12
C TYR A 33 8.18 -17.36 7.94
N ALA A 34 8.71 -17.32 6.73
CA ALA A 34 10.07 -17.78 6.46
C ALA A 34 11.16 -16.95 7.20
N LEU A 35 10.83 -15.72 7.57
CA LEU A 35 11.70 -14.85 8.35
C LEU A 35 11.58 -15.09 9.85
N SER A 36 10.37 -15.01 10.39
CA SER A 36 10.03 -15.37 11.77
C SER A 36 8.52 -15.54 11.95
N ILE A 37 8.12 -16.35 12.94
CA ILE A 37 6.72 -16.60 13.25
C ILE A 37 6.02 -15.34 13.80
N GLU A 38 6.76 -14.52 14.55
CA GLU A 38 6.27 -13.26 15.11
C GLU A 38 5.99 -12.22 14.01
N THR A 39 6.88 -12.14 13.02
CA THR A 39 6.70 -11.26 11.85
C THR A 39 5.46 -11.68 11.05
N ALA A 40 5.28 -12.99 10.85
CA ALA A 40 4.08 -13.51 10.18
C ALA A 40 2.81 -13.22 10.97
N ALA A 41 2.84 -13.29 12.31
CA ALA A 41 1.69 -12.98 13.14
C ALA A 41 1.27 -11.50 13.01
N VAL A 42 2.23 -10.56 13.06
CA VAL A 42 1.94 -9.13 12.84
C VAL A 42 1.39 -8.90 11.43
N GLY A 43 2.04 -9.47 10.41
CA GLY A 43 1.59 -9.37 9.04
C GLY A 43 0.17 -9.89 8.84
N LEU A 44 -0.13 -11.05 9.42
CA LEU A 44 -1.46 -11.67 9.35
C LEU A 44 -2.53 -10.79 9.99
N VAL A 45 -2.27 -10.24 11.19
CA VAL A 45 -3.22 -9.33 11.86
C VAL A 45 -3.47 -8.08 11.03
N VAL A 46 -2.41 -7.44 10.51
CA VAL A 46 -2.55 -6.24 9.68
C VAL A 46 -3.31 -6.55 8.39
N PHE A 47 -2.96 -7.63 7.68
CA PHE A 47 -3.67 -8.02 6.47
C PHE A 47 -5.13 -8.38 6.72
N LEU A 48 -5.43 -9.02 7.84
CA LEU A 48 -6.80 -9.37 8.22
C LEU A 48 -7.62 -8.10 8.49
N LEU A 49 -7.06 -7.14 9.24
CA LEU A 49 -7.71 -5.84 9.48
C LEU A 49 -7.95 -5.08 8.17
N LEU A 50 -6.94 -5.03 7.30
CA LEU A 50 -7.06 -4.39 5.98
C LEU A 50 -8.10 -5.09 5.11
N TYR A 51 -8.15 -6.42 5.13
CA TYR A 51 -9.12 -7.20 4.37
C TYR A 51 -10.55 -6.95 4.84
N LEU A 52 -10.78 -6.89 6.16
CA LEU A 52 -12.09 -6.56 6.74
C LEU A 52 -12.51 -5.12 6.39
N LEU A 53 -11.59 -4.16 6.50
CA LEU A 53 -11.83 -2.78 6.13
C LEU A 53 -12.14 -2.65 4.63
N PHE A 54 -11.35 -3.33 3.82
CA PHE A 54 -11.48 -3.35 2.36
C PHE A 54 -12.81 -3.93 1.90
N LEU A 55 -13.23 -5.09 2.44
CA LEU A 55 -14.51 -5.72 2.10
C LEU A 55 -15.71 -4.79 2.37
N ARG A 56 -15.59 -3.96 3.41
CA ARG A 56 -16.66 -3.03 3.79
C ARG A 56 -16.81 -1.86 2.82
N PHE A 57 -15.71 -1.31 2.29
CA PHE A 57 -15.73 -0.06 1.55
C PHE A 57 -15.51 -0.21 0.04
N THR A 58 -14.65 -1.10 -0.39
CA THR A 58 -14.16 -1.11 -1.78
C THR A 58 -13.83 -2.49 -2.34
N ALA A 59 -14.69 -3.47 -2.09
CA ALA A 59 -14.47 -4.86 -2.53
C ALA A 59 -14.19 -5.02 -4.05
N LYS A 60 -14.66 -4.07 -4.88
CA LYS A 60 -14.43 -4.09 -6.34
C LYS A 60 -13.03 -3.62 -6.75
N GLU A 61 -12.30 -2.97 -5.85
CA GLU A 61 -10.99 -2.35 -6.13
C GLU A 61 -9.82 -3.13 -5.52
N ALA A 62 -9.98 -4.45 -5.35
CA ALA A 62 -8.98 -5.34 -4.75
C ALA A 62 -7.61 -5.24 -5.43
N LEU A 63 -7.61 -5.01 -6.73
CA LEU A 63 -6.40 -4.88 -7.53
C LEU A 63 -5.58 -3.64 -7.15
N VAL A 64 -6.26 -2.57 -6.71
CA VAL A 64 -5.60 -1.33 -6.26
C VAL A 64 -4.74 -1.58 -5.04
N VAL A 65 -5.23 -2.34 -4.06
CA VAL A 65 -4.51 -2.66 -2.82
C VAL A 65 -3.22 -3.43 -3.10
N VAL A 66 -3.22 -4.30 -4.11
CA VAL A 66 -2.04 -5.08 -4.51
C VAL A 66 -1.10 -4.26 -5.40
N LEU A 67 -1.66 -3.44 -6.30
CA LEU A 67 -0.87 -2.69 -7.28
C LEU A 67 -0.16 -1.47 -6.64
N THR A 68 -0.78 -0.86 -5.64
CA THR A 68 -0.18 0.30 -4.94
C THR A 68 1.20 -0.01 -4.36
N PRO A 69 1.40 -1.06 -3.54
CA PRO A 69 2.74 -1.37 -3.02
C PRO A 69 3.73 -1.71 -4.11
N VAL A 70 3.31 -2.37 -5.20
CA VAL A 70 4.18 -2.69 -6.33
C VAL A 70 4.67 -1.43 -7.02
N LEU A 71 3.79 -0.46 -7.29
CA LEU A 71 4.15 0.81 -7.90
C LEU A 71 5.04 1.65 -6.98
N CYS A 72 4.78 1.66 -5.67
CA CYS A 72 5.65 2.32 -4.70
C CYS A 72 7.06 1.70 -4.70
N MET A 73 7.19 0.37 -4.79
CA MET A 73 8.49 -0.29 -4.93
C MET A 73 9.21 0.05 -6.24
N LEU A 74 8.47 0.25 -7.33
CA LEU A 74 9.00 0.68 -8.62
C LEU A 74 9.34 2.19 -8.66
N LYS A 75 9.21 2.90 -7.54
CA LYS A 75 9.41 4.36 -7.42
C LYS A 75 8.47 5.19 -8.31
N LEU A 76 7.27 4.67 -8.54
CA LEU A 76 6.19 5.34 -9.29
C LEU A 76 4.92 5.51 -8.41
N PRO A 77 5.06 6.09 -7.20
CA PRO A 77 3.92 6.20 -6.25
C PRO A 77 2.77 7.04 -6.81
N TYR A 78 3.09 8.08 -7.59
CA TYR A 78 2.12 9.07 -8.11
C TYR A 78 1.07 8.51 -9.05
N VAL A 79 1.35 7.39 -9.71
CA VAL A 79 0.47 6.82 -10.73
C VAL A 79 -0.84 6.35 -10.13
N MET A 80 -0.79 5.75 -8.94
CA MET A 80 -1.96 5.10 -8.36
C MET A 80 -3.05 6.07 -7.88
N PRO A 81 -2.74 7.11 -7.07
CA PRO A 81 -3.76 8.05 -6.61
C PRO A 81 -4.36 8.87 -7.76
N VAL A 82 -3.54 9.26 -8.75
CA VAL A 82 -4.04 9.98 -9.94
C VAL A 82 -4.95 9.08 -10.78
N ALA A 83 -4.55 7.84 -11.07
CA ALA A 83 -5.36 6.89 -11.83
C ALA A 83 -6.70 6.60 -11.14
N MET A 84 -6.68 6.38 -9.83
CA MET A 84 -7.91 6.13 -9.06
C MET A 84 -8.79 7.37 -8.93
N GLY A 85 -8.22 8.55 -8.86
CA GLY A 85 -8.98 9.81 -8.93
C GLY A 85 -9.68 10.00 -10.28
N LEU A 86 -9.04 9.54 -11.38
CA LEU A 86 -9.61 9.62 -12.74
C LEU A 86 -10.67 8.56 -13.04
N ILE A 87 -10.50 7.33 -12.59
CA ILE A 87 -11.34 6.19 -12.97
C ILE A 87 -12.32 5.82 -11.85
N GLY A 88 -11.88 5.94 -10.61
CA GLY A 88 -12.57 5.46 -9.43
C GLY A 88 -13.60 6.42 -8.85
N THR A 89 -13.90 6.20 -7.59
CA THR A 89 -14.82 6.99 -6.76
C THR A 89 -14.04 7.64 -5.61
N PRO A 90 -14.60 8.62 -4.87
CA PRO A 90 -13.93 9.18 -3.69
C PRO A 90 -13.58 8.11 -2.64
N ALA A 91 -14.35 7.02 -2.59
CA ALA A 91 -14.09 5.89 -1.69
C ALA A 91 -12.80 5.13 -2.04
N SER A 92 -12.30 5.27 -3.27
CA SER A 92 -11.03 4.66 -3.72
C SER A 92 -9.82 5.17 -2.93
N CYS A 93 -9.93 6.30 -2.21
CA CYS A 93 -8.87 6.76 -1.30
C CYS A 93 -8.59 5.73 -0.20
N VAL A 94 -9.61 4.96 0.24
CA VAL A 94 -9.45 3.87 1.23
C VAL A 94 -8.62 2.74 0.64
N SER A 95 -8.91 2.31 -0.60
CA SER A 95 -8.17 1.24 -1.28
C SER A 95 -6.69 1.60 -1.47
N VAL A 96 -6.44 2.84 -1.91
CA VAL A 96 -5.07 3.34 -2.11
C VAL A 96 -4.35 3.46 -0.76
N GLY A 97 -5.03 3.99 0.27
CA GLY A 97 -4.49 4.08 1.64
C GLY A 97 -4.14 2.70 2.21
N CYS A 98 -5.01 1.69 2.03
CA CYS A 98 -4.71 0.31 2.42
C CYS A 98 -3.45 -0.21 1.70
N GLY A 99 -3.29 0.08 0.41
CA GLY A 99 -2.10 -0.29 -0.34
C GLY A 99 -0.82 0.38 0.18
N VAL A 100 -0.89 1.63 0.61
CA VAL A 100 0.24 2.33 1.27
C VAL A 100 0.61 1.65 2.58
N VAL A 101 -0.36 1.27 3.42
CA VAL A 101 -0.10 0.53 4.66
C VAL A 101 0.61 -0.78 4.37
N VAL A 102 0.18 -1.53 3.36
CA VAL A 102 0.86 -2.77 2.92
C VAL A 102 2.29 -2.49 2.49
N TYR A 103 2.52 -1.43 1.71
CA TYR A 103 3.87 -1.04 1.30
C TYR A 103 4.80 -0.78 2.49
N TYR A 104 4.35 0.05 3.43
CA TYR A 104 5.18 0.38 4.60
C TYR A 104 5.37 -0.81 5.55
N LEU A 105 4.38 -1.72 5.66
CA LEU A 105 4.54 -2.98 6.39
C LEU A 105 5.68 -3.81 5.77
N LEU A 106 5.63 -4.04 4.46
CA LEU A 106 6.65 -4.80 3.74
C LEU A 106 8.02 -4.14 3.85
N GLN A 107 8.07 -2.82 3.72
CA GLN A 107 9.31 -2.05 3.86
C GLN A 107 9.90 -2.19 5.26
N THR A 108 9.08 -2.06 6.30
CA THR A 108 9.52 -2.23 7.71
C THR A 108 10.08 -3.63 7.94
N VAL A 109 9.42 -4.66 7.41
CA VAL A 109 9.90 -6.04 7.51
C VAL A 109 11.23 -6.23 6.77
N ILE A 110 11.35 -5.74 5.54
CA ILE A 110 12.57 -5.86 4.74
C ILE A 110 13.75 -5.14 5.40
N THR A 111 13.53 -3.92 5.87
CA THR A 111 14.57 -3.11 6.51
C THR A 111 15.04 -3.73 7.82
N ASN A 112 14.14 -4.30 8.61
CA ASN A 112 14.48 -4.92 9.90
C ASN A 112 14.80 -6.42 9.79
N ALA A 113 14.74 -7.03 8.60
CA ALA A 113 15.03 -8.45 8.41
C ALA A 113 16.38 -8.90 9.00
N PRO A 114 17.52 -8.16 8.81
CA PRO A 114 18.79 -8.55 9.41
C PRO A 114 18.74 -8.58 10.93
N THR A 115 18.09 -7.58 11.53
CA THR A 115 17.94 -7.46 12.99
C THR A 115 17.05 -8.58 13.54
N ILE A 116 15.92 -8.86 12.88
CA ILE A 116 15.00 -9.93 13.27
C ILE A 116 15.68 -11.30 13.21
N ASN A 117 16.51 -11.54 12.19
CA ASN A 117 17.27 -12.79 12.04
C ASN A 117 18.37 -12.95 13.10
N SER A 118 18.95 -11.85 13.60
CA SER A 118 19.96 -11.88 14.64
C SER A 118 19.38 -12.06 16.06
N MET A 119 18.09 -11.75 16.26
CA MET A 119 17.39 -11.93 17.52
C MET A 119 17.02 -13.40 17.75
N GLY A 120 17.25 -13.90 18.98
CA GLY A 120 16.87 -15.25 19.38
C GLY A 120 15.35 -15.47 19.42
N ALA A 121 14.92 -16.73 19.51
CA ALA A 121 13.50 -17.08 19.65
C ALA A 121 12.91 -16.59 20.99
N GLU A 122 13.74 -16.36 22.00
CA GLU A 122 13.32 -15.88 23.32
C GLU A 122 12.96 -14.39 23.34
N GLU A 123 13.32 -13.64 22.28
CA GLU A 123 13.10 -12.20 22.14
C GLU A 123 11.82 -11.85 21.32
N ALA A 124 10.82 -12.72 21.31
CA ALA A 124 9.59 -12.55 20.56
C ALA A 124 8.89 -11.20 20.80
N THR A 125 8.86 -10.75 22.08
CA THR A 125 8.25 -9.45 22.44
C THR A 125 9.04 -8.26 21.91
N ALA A 126 10.35 -8.35 21.79
CA ALA A 126 11.20 -7.31 21.24
C ALA A 126 10.99 -7.19 19.72
N LYS A 127 10.90 -8.32 19.01
CA LYS A 127 10.57 -8.37 17.57
C LYS A 127 9.21 -7.75 17.28
N LEU A 128 8.18 -8.10 18.08
CA LEU A 128 6.85 -7.52 17.95
C LEU A 128 6.84 -6.00 18.13
N ARG A 129 7.49 -5.50 19.19
CA ARG A 129 7.63 -4.06 19.42
C ARG A 129 8.34 -3.36 18.26
N LEU A 130 9.46 -3.89 17.81
CA LEU A 130 10.24 -3.32 16.71
C LEU A 130 9.38 -3.15 15.43
N LEU A 131 8.54 -4.14 15.11
CA LEU A 131 7.66 -4.06 13.95
C LEU A 131 6.50 -3.09 14.16
N ILE A 132 5.85 -3.14 15.33
CA ILE A 132 4.71 -2.27 15.64
C ILE A 132 5.16 -0.81 15.74
N ASP A 133 6.25 -0.54 16.46
CA ASP A 133 6.79 0.81 16.61
C ASP A 133 7.31 1.35 15.27
N GLY A 134 7.94 0.49 14.46
CA GLY A 134 8.38 0.83 13.11
C GLY A 134 7.25 1.18 12.15
N MET A 135 6.07 0.61 12.36
CA MET A 135 4.87 0.97 11.58
C MET A 135 4.15 2.20 12.14
N LEU A 136 3.79 2.16 13.44
CA LEU A 136 2.99 3.22 14.06
C LEU A 136 3.76 4.52 14.23
N GLY A 137 5.06 4.45 14.45
CA GLY A 137 5.96 5.61 14.53
C GLY A 137 6.34 6.21 13.18
N ASN A 138 5.97 5.58 12.08
CA ASN A 138 6.37 6.01 10.75
C ASN A 138 5.55 7.21 10.26
N LYS A 139 6.10 8.40 10.47
CA LYS A 139 5.48 9.67 10.05
C LYS A 139 5.35 9.75 8.52
N ALA A 140 6.32 9.20 7.79
CA ALA A 140 6.27 9.15 6.33
C ALA A 140 5.05 8.37 5.82
N MET A 141 4.67 7.26 6.47
CA MET A 141 3.46 6.51 6.15
C MET A 141 2.20 7.38 6.26
N LEU A 142 2.06 8.13 7.36
CA LEU A 142 0.88 8.99 7.58
C LEU A 142 0.82 10.12 6.55
N VAL A 143 1.95 10.76 6.25
CA VAL A 143 2.04 11.80 5.21
C VAL A 143 1.67 11.23 3.85
N THR A 144 2.18 10.06 3.48
CA THR A 144 1.89 9.42 2.20
C THR A 144 0.41 9.07 2.08
N ILE A 145 -0.21 8.51 3.14
CA ILE A 145 -1.65 8.21 3.14
C ILE A 145 -2.47 9.50 2.96
N ALA A 146 -2.12 10.56 3.67
CA ALA A 146 -2.81 11.85 3.55
C ALA A 146 -2.63 12.44 2.15
N ALA A 147 -1.41 12.42 1.60
CA ALA A 147 -1.12 12.89 0.25
C ALA A 147 -1.95 12.16 -0.80
N PHE A 148 -1.97 10.84 -0.75
CA PHE A 148 -2.71 10.01 -1.71
C PHE A 148 -4.23 10.22 -1.58
N ALA A 149 -4.76 10.28 -0.36
CA ALA A 149 -6.18 10.55 -0.15
C ALA A 149 -6.61 11.91 -0.71
N ILE A 150 -5.84 12.96 -0.45
CA ILE A 150 -6.11 14.31 -0.96
C ILE A 150 -6.02 14.31 -2.48
N THR A 151 -4.99 13.70 -3.07
CA THR A 151 -4.81 13.60 -4.52
C THR A 151 -5.99 12.91 -5.20
N VAL A 152 -6.43 11.76 -4.69
CA VAL A 152 -7.61 11.04 -5.23
C VAL A 152 -8.85 11.93 -5.22
N ILE A 153 -9.11 12.63 -4.11
CA ILE A 153 -10.30 13.49 -3.96
C ILE A 153 -10.22 14.69 -4.90
N VAL A 154 -9.07 15.36 -4.98
CA VAL A 154 -8.90 16.56 -5.83
C VAL A 154 -9.01 16.19 -7.30
N VAL A 155 -8.32 15.11 -7.73
CA VAL A 155 -8.40 14.63 -9.12
C VAL A 155 -9.83 14.26 -9.49
N TYR A 156 -10.55 13.58 -8.59
CA TYR A 156 -11.96 13.23 -8.79
C TYR A 156 -12.84 14.48 -8.94
N LEU A 157 -12.64 15.50 -8.09
CA LEU A 157 -13.41 16.75 -8.15
C LEU A 157 -13.16 17.51 -9.46
N ILE A 158 -11.89 17.67 -9.85
CA ILE A 158 -11.52 18.38 -11.08
C ILE A 158 -12.07 17.66 -12.32
N ARG A 159 -11.93 16.33 -12.36
CA ARG A 159 -12.48 15.53 -13.47
C ARG A 159 -13.99 15.75 -13.67
N ARG A 160 -14.72 15.98 -12.57
CA ARG A 160 -16.18 16.18 -12.59
C ARG A 160 -16.61 17.59 -12.99
N MET A 161 -15.67 18.52 -13.07
CA MET A 161 -15.96 19.88 -13.51
C MET A 161 -16.26 19.91 -15.02
N SER A 162 -17.20 20.76 -15.39
CA SER A 162 -17.63 20.96 -16.79
C SER A 162 -16.67 21.87 -17.56
N VAL A 163 -15.37 21.53 -17.57
CA VAL A 163 -14.32 22.31 -18.25
C VAL A 163 -13.75 21.47 -19.39
N ASP A 164 -13.47 22.13 -20.52
CA ASP A 164 -12.77 21.49 -21.63
C ASP A 164 -11.40 20.97 -21.16
N HIS A 165 -11.08 19.73 -21.52
CA HIS A 165 -9.84 19.04 -21.12
C HIS A 165 -9.71 18.79 -19.59
N SER A 166 -10.84 18.65 -18.86
CA SER A 166 -10.85 18.39 -17.40
C SER A 166 -9.98 17.21 -16.99
N TRP A 167 -9.83 16.19 -17.81
CA TRP A 167 -8.97 15.02 -17.56
C TRP A 167 -7.50 15.38 -17.52
N THR A 168 -7.03 16.17 -18.48
CA THR A 168 -5.62 16.61 -18.55
C THR A 168 -5.29 17.54 -17.39
N ILE A 169 -6.21 18.48 -17.09
CA ILE A 169 -6.06 19.39 -15.94
C ILE A 169 -6.03 18.60 -14.62
N ALA A 170 -6.91 17.60 -14.47
CA ALA A 170 -6.96 16.76 -13.27
C ALA A 170 -5.66 15.97 -13.07
N MET A 171 -5.07 15.40 -14.13
CA MET A 171 -3.79 14.70 -14.04
C MET A 171 -2.66 15.62 -13.59
N VAL A 172 -2.51 16.77 -14.25
CA VAL A 172 -1.43 17.70 -13.92
C VAL A 172 -1.60 18.27 -12.51
N ALA A 173 -2.81 18.69 -12.15
CA ALA A 173 -3.10 19.20 -10.81
C ALA A 173 -2.89 18.13 -9.73
N GLY A 174 -3.29 16.88 -10.00
CA GLY A 174 -3.10 15.76 -9.08
C GLY A 174 -1.62 15.52 -8.76
N VAL A 175 -0.79 15.41 -9.79
CA VAL A 175 0.66 15.21 -9.62
C VAL A 175 1.30 16.40 -8.88
N MET A 176 0.93 17.62 -9.25
CA MET A 176 1.46 18.82 -8.59
C MET A 176 1.14 18.86 -7.10
N ILE A 177 -0.12 18.61 -6.73
CA ILE A 177 -0.58 18.58 -5.34
C ILE A 177 0.14 17.47 -4.56
N GLU A 178 0.25 16.30 -5.13
CA GLU A 178 0.90 15.16 -4.49
C GLU A 178 2.38 15.45 -4.20
N VAL A 179 3.11 15.96 -5.19
CA VAL A 179 4.52 16.36 -5.02
C VAL A 179 4.64 17.45 -3.95
N MET A 180 3.75 18.45 -3.94
CA MET A 180 3.78 19.50 -2.92
C MET A 180 3.55 18.96 -1.51
N ILE A 181 2.57 18.07 -1.33
CA ILE A 181 2.28 17.51 0.01
C ILE A 181 3.43 16.62 0.48
N LEU A 182 4.00 15.80 -0.38
CA LEU A 182 5.14 14.95 -0.04
C LEU A 182 6.39 15.78 0.29
N LEU A 183 6.67 16.84 -0.48
CA LEU A 183 7.76 17.78 -0.20
C LEU A 183 7.59 18.50 1.15
N VAL A 184 6.40 19.00 1.42
CA VAL A 184 6.09 19.66 2.70
C VAL A 184 6.19 18.66 3.85
N GLY A 185 5.71 17.45 3.66
CA GLY A 185 5.82 16.38 4.65
C GLY A 185 7.26 16.00 4.96
N ASP A 186 8.10 15.90 3.92
CA ASP A 186 9.52 15.59 4.06
C ASP A 186 10.26 16.70 4.82
N LEU A 187 9.98 17.96 4.49
CA LEU A 187 10.55 19.12 5.18
C LEU A 187 10.08 19.26 6.64
N MET A 188 8.83 18.91 6.94
CA MET A 188 8.29 19.02 8.31
C MET A 188 8.75 17.91 9.24
N TYR A 189 8.97 16.72 8.72
CA TYR A 189 9.22 15.53 9.53
C TYR A 189 10.64 14.95 9.36
N ASP A 190 11.48 15.57 8.52
CA ASP A 190 12.86 15.11 8.26
C ASP A 190 12.89 13.61 7.93
N THR A 191 12.03 13.22 6.98
CA THR A 191 11.75 11.81 6.64
C THR A 191 12.74 11.23 5.63
N ASN A 192 13.96 11.83 5.53
CA ASN A 192 15.05 11.31 4.71
C ASN A 192 15.65 10.02 5.25
#